data_65bf97e51caeff14f7b6789630700093
#
_entry.id   65bf97e51caeff14f7b6789630700093
#
_cell.length_a   1.000
_cell.length_b   1.000
_cell.length_c   1.000
_cell.angle_alpha   90.00
_cell.angle_beta   90.00
_cell.angle_gamma   90.00
#
_symmetry.space_group_name_H-M   'P 1'
#
loop_
_entity.id
_entity.type
_entity.pdbx_description
1 polymer ?
#
loop_
_entity_poly.entity_id
_entity_poly.type
_entity_poly.pdbx_seq_one_letter_code
_entity_poly.pdbx_strand_id
1 'polypeptide(L)'
;MVADEVHIDSLSYKDGAKAVHWECDGGTEFDMEDGDKTTVGTEITLFLNDDCLEFCNEYKAREVIKKYCSFMPTEIYLSKEDSDDTQTIKVSEKLDTDVVVEEIKAEKEDEEDKLKIKKRPELLNETQPLWIKHPNECTREEYLEFYRKVFHDYKEPLFWIHLNMDYPFNMKGILYFPKINMEYESIEGTIKLYNNQVFIDDNIKEVIPEFLLL
;
A
#
# COMPACT_ATOMS: atom_id res chain seq x y z
N MET A 1 14.50 -18.81 -1.57
CA MET A 1 13.49 -17.89 -1.04
C MET A 1 14.19 -16.64 -0.57
N VAL A 2 13.51 -15.61 -0.07
CA VAL A 2 14.13 -14.30 0.21
C VAL A 2 14.87 -14.21 1.55
N ALA A 3 14.61 -15.11 2.49
CA ALA A 3 15.20 -15.10 3.83
C ALA A 3 15.91 -16.42 4.13
N ASP A 4 16.99 -16.33 4.89
CA ASP A 4 17.72 -17.48 5.44
C ASP A 4 17.08 -17.93 6.77
N GLU A 5 16.49 -16.99 7.50
CA GLU A 5 15.86 -17.26 8.79
C GLU A 5 14.60 -16.39 8.93
N VAL A 6 13.59 -16.91 9.62
CA VAL A 6 12.31 -16.23 9.88
C VAL A 6 11.94 -16.42 11.34
N HIS A 7 11.68 -15.30 12.04
CA HIS A 7 11.12 -15.31 13.39
C HIS A 7 9.68 -14.78 13.36
N ILE A 8 8.82 -15.36 14.20
CA ILE A 8 7.43 -14.95 14.34
C ILE A 8 7.09 -14.85 15.83
N ASP A 9 6.81 -13.63 16.29
CA ASP A 9 6.33 -13.34 17.62
C ASP A 9 4.85 -13.01 17.58
N SER A 10 4.03 -13.79 18.27
CA SER A 10 2.58 -13.63 18.21
C SER A 10 1.94 -13.66 19.60
N LEU A 11 1.02 -12.68 19.82
CA LEU A 11 0.14 -12.67 20.98
C LEU A 11 -1.30 -12.55 20.53
N SER A 12 -2.13 -13.56 20.88
CA SER A 12 -3.55 -13.57 20.54
C SER A 12 -4.33 -12.51 21.32
N TYR A 13 -5.41 -11.99 20.72
CA TYR A 13 -6.36 -11.09 21.37
C TYR A 13 -7.24 -11.76 22.44
N LYS A 14 -7.19 -13.08 22.58
CA LYS A 14 -8.01 -13.83 23.55
C LYS A 14 -7.48 -13.62 24.95
N ASP A 15 -8.40 -13.44 25.90
CA ASP A 15 -8.04 -13.30 27.32
C ASP A 15 -7.23 -14.51 27.84
N GLY A 16 -6.14 -14.21 28.53
CA GLY A 16 -5.26 -15.24 29.11
C GLY A 16 -4.35 -15.92 28.07
N ALA A 17 -4.31 -15.47 26.83
CA ALA A 17 -3.36 -15.98 25.86
C ALA A 17 -1.92 -15.66 26.28
N LYS A 18 -1.01 -16.58 25.99
CA LYS A 18 0.43 -16.37 26.14
C LYS A 18 1.03 -15.99 24.80
N ALA A 19 2.07 -15.21 24.83
CA ALA A 19 2.89 -14.94 23.66
C ALA A 19 3.65 -16.20 23.25
N VAL A 20 3.85 -16.36 21.96
CA VAL A 20 4.60 -17.47 21.35
C VAL A 20 5.66 -16.90 20.45
N HIS A 21 6.87 -17.42 20.57
CA HIS A 21 7.97 -17.20 19.65
C HIS A 21 8.16 -18.46 18.79
N TRP A 22 8.32 -18.28 17.48
CA TRP A 22 8.58 -19.34 16.52
C TRP A 22 9.72 -18.90 15.60
N GLU A 23 10.67 -19.82 15.35
CA GLU A 23 11.79 -19.58 14.43
C GLU A 23 12.05 -20.77 13.51
N CYS A 24 12.57 -20.48 12.30
CA CYS A 24 12.94 -21.47 11.31
C CYS A 24 14.04 -20.93 10.39
N ASP A 25 15.04 -21.76 10.13
CA ASP A 25 16.16 -21.48 9.23
C ASP A 25 15.89 -21.87 7.75
N GLY A 26 14.63 -22.13 7.39
CA GLY A 26 14.23 -22.58 6.06
C GLY A 26 14.36 -24.10 5.84
N GLY A 27 14.75 -24.84 6.87
CA GLY A 27 14.75 -26.31 6.87
C GLY A 27 13.35 -26.91 7.05
N THR A 28 13.32 -28.20 7.44
CA THR A 28 12.07 -28.93 7.75
C THR A 28 11.71 -28.87 9.24
N GLU A 29 12.61 -28.37 10.06
CA GLU A 29 12.48 -28.25 11.50
C GLU A 29 12.22 -26.78 11.87
N PHE A 30 11.54 -26.57 12.96
CA PHE A 30 11.31 -25.25 13.55
C PHE A 30 11.34 -25.37 15.06
N ASP A 31 11.70 -24.29 15.71
CA ASP A 31 11.60 -24.16 17.16
C ASP A 31 10.40 -23.29 17.54
N MET A 32 9.75 -23.63 18.66
CA MET A 32 8.61 -22.86 19.18
C MET A 32 8.63 -22.88 20.71
N GLU A 33 8.60 -21.67 21.29
CA GLU A 33 8.66 -21.48 22.74
C GLU A 33 7.71 -20.36 23.23
N ASP A 34 7.62 -20.18 24.55
CA ASP A 34 6.90 -19.05 25.15
C ASP A 34 7.63 -17.75 24.78
N GLY A 35 6.92 -16.79 24.17
CA GLY A 35 7.47 -15.50 23.73
C GLY A 35 7.28 -14.38 24.75
N ASP A 36 7.97 -13.27 24.53
CA ASP A 36 7.96 -12.08 25.40
C ASP A 36 7.06 -10.93 24.91
N LYS A 37 6.31 -11.14 23.80
CA LYS A 37 5.47 -10.12 23.22
C LYS A 37 4.35 -9.68 24.16
N THR A 38 4.26 -8.39 24.43
CA THR A 38 3.27 -7.80 25.36
C THR A 38 2.07 -7.17 24.65
N THR A 39 2.20 -6.87 23.35
CA THR A 39 1.15 -6.26 22.54
C THR A 39 0.46 -7.30 21.68
N VAL A 40 -0.86 -7.24 21.59
CA VAL A 40 -1.66 -8.13 20.71
C VAL A 40 -1.26 -7.91 19.24
N GLY A 41 -1.10 -9.01 18.52
CA GLY A 41 -0.72 -9.01 17.11
C GLY A 41 0.39 -9.99 16.80
N THR A 42 0.82 -10.02 15.54
CA THR A 42 1.91 -10.87 15.05
C THR A 42 2.99 -10.00 14.43
N GLU A 43 4.22 -10.26 14.82
CA GLU A 43 5.43 -9.67 14.28
C GLU A 43 6.19 -10.74 13.51
N ILE A 44 6.63 -10.44 12.31
CA ILE A 44 7.39 -11.36 11.45
C ILE A 44 8.68 -10.68 11.08
N THR A 45 9.79 -11.26 11.53
CA THR A 45 11.14 -10.79 11.22
C THR A 45 11.76 -11.69 10.16
N LEU A 46 12.19 -11.11 9.05
CA LEU A 46 12.85 -11.80 7.95
C LEU A 46 14.33 -11.45 7.94
N PHE A 47 15.21 -12.42 8.15
CA PHE A 47 16.65 -12.27 7.98
C PHE A 47 16.98 -12.58 6.52
N LEU A 48 17.12 -11.53 5.71
CA LEU A 48 17.25 -11.68 4.27
C LEU A 48 18.59 -12.30 3.90
N ASN A 49 18.57 -13.18 2.89
CA ASN A 49 19.79 -13.72 2.30
C ASN A 49 20.53 -12.66 1.46
N ASP A 50 21.80 -12.95 1.13
CA ASP A 50 22.67 -12.02 0.41
C ASP A 50 22.10 -11.59 -0.96
N ASP A 51 21.38 -12.46 -1.65
CA ASP A 51 20.78 -12.18 -2.96
C ASP A 51 19.56 -11.25 -2.87
N CYS A 52 18.97 -11.09 -1.69
CA CYS A 52 17.75 -10.35 -1.44
C CYS A 52 17.94 -9.11 -0.56
N LEU A 53 19.17 -8.71 -0.27
CA LEU A 53 19.48 -7.51 0.54
C LEU A 53 18.91 -6.21 -0.05
N GLU A 54 18.59 -6.20 -1.34
CA GLU A 54 17.92 -5.04 -1.96
C GLU A 54 16.59 -4.68 -1.28
N PHE A 55 15.89 -5.66 -0.69
CA PHE A 55 14.61 -5.45 0.00
C PHE A 55 14.76 -4.85 1.40
N CYS A 56 15.99 -4.77 1.96
CA CYS A 56 16.28 -3.96 3.14
C CYS A 56 16.22 -2.46 2.85
N ASN A 57 16.18 -2.08 1.57
CA ASN A 57 16.07 -0.68 1.17
C ASN A 57 14.61 -0.22 1.21
N GLU A 58 14.34 0.87 1.96
CA GLU A 58 13.01 1.47 2.08
C GLU A 58 12.36 1.75 0.72
N TYR A 59 13.14 2.27 -0.26
CA TYR A 59 12.62 2.58 -1.59
C TYR A 59 12.17 1.33 -2.34
N LYS A 60 12.93 0.24 -2.21
CA LYS A 60 12.60 -1.03 -2.86
C LYS A 60 11.39 -1.69 -2.20
N ALA A 61 11.33 -1.70 -0.88
CA ALA A 61 10.17 -2.19 -0.14
C ALA A 61 8.90 -1.39 -0.53
N ARG A 62 9.00 -0.07 -0.59
CA ARG A 62 7.93 0.82 -1.03
C ARG A 62 7.47 0.52 -2.46
N GLU A 63 8.39 0.33 -3.40
CA GLU A 63 8.11 -0.02 -4.79
C GLU A 63 7.29 -1.30 -4.88
N VAL A 64 7.74 -2.35 -4.19
CA VAL A 64 7.07 -3.66 -4.16
C VAL A 64 5.68 -3.56 -3.55
N ILE A 65 5.54 -2.90 -2.39
CA ILE A 65 4.24 -2.72 -1.74
C ILE A 65 3.30 -1.91 -2.64
N LYS A 66 3.77 -0.81 -3.23
CA LYS A 66 2.97 -0.01 -4.15
C LYS A 66 2.58 -0.77 -5.41
N LYS A 67 3.43 -1.67 -5.92
CA LYS A 67 3.10 -2.48 -7.09
C LYS A 67 2.00 -3.50 -6.81
N TYR A 68 2.15 -4.29 -5.75
CA TYR A 68 1.28 -5.44 -5.50
C TYR A 68 0.13 -5.16 -4.54
N CYS A 69 0.30 -4.24 -3.62
CA CYS A 69 -0.59 -4.03 -2.47
C CYS A 69 -1.30 -2.67 -2.46
N SER A 70 -1.20 -1.88 -3.55
CA SER A 70 -1.77 -0.51 -3.61
C SER A 70 -3.23 -0.42 -3.22
N PHE A 71 -3.99 -1.50 -3.39
CA PHE A 71 -5.43 -1.51 -3.16
C PHE A 71 -5.88 -2.58 -2.18
N MET A 72 -4.96 -3.14 -1.39
CA MET A 72 -5.34 -4.12 -0.36
C MET A 72 -6.35 -3.53 0.64
N PRO A 73 -7.32 -4.36 1.11
CA PRO A 73 -8.38 -3.88 2.00
C PRO A 73 -7.90 -3.58 3.43
N THR A 74 -6.65 -3.89 3.75
CA THR A 74 -6.01 -3.62 5.04
C THR A 74 -4.96 -2.53 4.86
N GLU A 75 -4.94 -1.55 5.75
CA GLU A 75 -3.93 -0.49 5.74
C GLU A 75 -2.52 -1.04 5.92
N ILE A 76 -1.60 -0.60 5.07
CA ILE A 76 -0.19 -0.99 5.09
C ILE A 76 0.65 0.25 5.32
N TYR A 77 1.37 0.25 6.44
CA TYR A 77 2.25 1.34 6.82
C TYR A 77 3.71 0.92 6.65
N LEU A 78 4.53 1.85 6.16
CA LEU A 78 5.98 1.69 6.07
C LEU A 78 6.66 2.68 6.99
N SER A 79 7.56 2.17 7.81
CA SER A 79 8.46 2.96 8.66
C SER A 79 9.84 2.34 8.68
N LYS A 80 10.84 3.15 9.01
CA LYS A 80 12.20 2.69 9.28
C LYS A 80 12.42 2.73 10.79
N GLU A 81 12.79 1.61 11.38
CA GLU A 81 12.89 1.45 12.83
C GLU A 81 13.93 2.40 13.44
N ASP A 82 15.14 2.42 12.89
CA ASP A 82 16.27 3.23 13.37
C ASP A 82 16.36 4.60 12.70
N SER A 83 15.24 5.15 12.23
CA SER A 83 15.26 6.46 11.60
C SER A 83 15.20 7.59 12.64
N ASP A 84 16.17 8.48 12.57
CA ASP A 84 16.15 9.79 13.25
C ASP A 84 15.34 10.83 12.45
N ASP A 85 14.64 10.40 11.40
CA ASP A 85 13.83 11.28 10.58
C ASP A 85 12.72 11.93 11.41
N THR A 86 12.61 13.23 11.25
CA THR A 86 11.62 14.03 11.95
C THR A 86 10.74 14.76 10.94
N GLN A 87 9.52 15.02 11.32
CA GLN A 87 8.61 15.89 10.59
C GLN A 87 8.07 17.00 11.50
N THR A 88 7.79 18.14 10.91
CA THR A 88 7.21 19.27 11.64
C THR A 88 5.73 19.36 11.37
N ILE A 89 4.93 19.35 12.43
CA ILE A 89 3.46 19.46 12.40
C ILE A 89 3.01 20.67 13.23
N LYS A 90 1.78 21.08 13.05
CA LYS A 90 1.14 22.05 13.95
C LYS A 90 0.72 21.36 15.25
N VAL A 91 0.66 22.11 16.34
CA VAL A 91 0.20 21.58 17.64
C VAL A 91 -1.21 20.99 17.53
N SER A 92 -2.07 21.59 16.72
CA SER A 92 -3.44 21.12 16.44
C SER A 92 -3.51 19.77 15.72
N GLU A 93 -2.43 19.34 15.06
CA GLU A 93 -2.34 18.08 14.29
C GLU A 93 -1.70 16.93 15.08
N LYS A 94 -1.37 17.17 16.36
CA LYS A 94 -0.73 16.18 17.23
C LYS A 94 -1.68 15.00 17.49
N LEU A 95 -1.17 13.79 17.33
CA LEU A 95 -1.83 12.53 17.70
C LEU A 95 -1.25 12.01 19.04
N ASP A 96 -2.02 11.21 19.76
CA ASP A 96 -1.58 10.59 21.02
C ASP A 96 -0.39 9.64 20.84
N THR A 97 -0.22 9.12 19.63
CA THR A 97 0.88 8.21 19.25
C THR A 97 2.17 8.93 18.87
N ASP A 98 2.16 10.27 18.74
CA ASP A 98 3.31 11.03 18.28
C ASP A 98 4.39 11.14 19.34
N VAL A 99 5.62 10.82 18.97
CA VAL A 99 6.81 11.04 19.79
C VAL A 99 7.37 12.44 19.49
N VAL A 100 7.12 13.37 20.42
CA VAL A 100 7.62 14.76 20.29
C VAL A 100 9.12 14.79 20.58
N VAL A 101 9.89 15.31 19.64
CA VAL A 101 11.33 15.48 19.76
C VAL A 101 11.66 16.89 20.21
N GLU A 102 10.97 17.91 19.67
CA GLU A 102 11.24 19.33 19.94
C GLU A 102 9.95 20.15 19.78
N GLU A 103 9.77 21.17 20.62
CA GLU A 103 8.70 22.16 20.49
C GLU A 103 9.26 23.44 19.86
N ILE A 104 8.66 23.87 18.77
CA ILE A 104 9.05 25.07 18.03
C ILE A 104 7.99 26.13 18.26
N LYS A 105 8.30 27.15 19.06
CA LYS A 105 7.40 28.27 19.30
C LYS A 105 7.33 29.19 18.09
N ALA A 106 6.13 29.65 17.77
CA ALA A 106 5.91 30.62 16.71
C ALA A 106 6.64 31.94 17.00
N GLU A 107 7.32 32.50 16.00
CA GLU A 107 8.00 33.80 16.11
C GLU A 107 7.03 35.00 15.99
N LYS A 108 5.80 34.76 15.50
CA LYS A 108 4.78 35.80 15.28
C LYS A 108 3.48 35.39 15.97
N GLU A 109 2.76 36.41 16.48
CA GLU A 109 1.47 36.24 17.18
C GLU A 109 0.35 35.58 16.31
N ASP A 110 0.46 35.62 14.99
CA ASP A 110 -0.50 35.03 14.04
C ASP A 110 -0.12 33.62 13.55
N GLU A 111 0.99 33.04 14.00
CA GLU A 111 1.41 31.68 13.63
C GLU A 111 1.16 30.72 14.81
N GLU A 112 0.65 29.52 14.49
CA GLU A 112 0.53 28.45 15.48
C GLU A 112 1.90 27.83 15.81
N ASP A 113 2.07 27.45 17.07
CA ASP A 113 3.23 26.68 17.50
C ASP A 113 3.33 25.37 16.72
N LYS A 114 4.56 24.92 16.45
CA LYS A 114 4.86 23.70 15.70
C LYS A 114 5.56 22.70 16.61
N LEU A 115 5.35 21.45 16.31
CA LEU A 115 6.04 20.34 16.98
C LEU A 115 6.89 19.60 15.96
N LYS A 116 8.12 19.32 16.34
CA LYS A 116 8.97 18.38 15.62
C LYS A 116 8.78 16.99 16.24
N ILE A 117 8.20 16.09 15.50
CA ILE A 117 7.92 14.73 15.94
C ILE A 117 8.74 13.72 15.14
N LYS A 118 8.94 12.53 15.67
CA LYS A 118 9.45 11.42 14.84
C LYS A 118 8.53 11.23 13.64
N LYS A 119 9.11 10.95 12.46
CA LYS A 119 8.34 10.74 11.24
C LYS A 119 7.35 9.60 11.45
N ARG A 120 6.07 9.87 11.19
CA ARG A 120 5.01 8.87 11.28
C ARG A 120 5.21 7.79 10.22
N PRO A 121 4.80 6.54 10.48
CA PRO A 121 4.69 5.52 9.45
C PRO A 121 3.84 6.04 8.27
N GLU A 122 4.30 5.82 7.05
CA GLU A 122 3.59 6.27 5.85
C GLU A 122 2.60 5.21 5.39
N LEU A 123 1.32 5.60 5.24
CA LEU A 123 0.30 4.76 4.64
C LEU A 123 0.57 4.64 3.13
N LEU A 124 0.77 3.41 2.63
CA LEU A 124 1.18 3.16 1.26
C LEU A 124 0.06 2.74 0.31
N ASN A 125 -1.06 2.28 0.84
CA ASN A 125 -2.17 1.75 0.05
C ASN A 125 -3.47 2.49 0.27
N GLU A 126 -4.42 2.23 -0.60
CA GLU A 126 -5.79 2.72 -0.54
C GLU A 126 -6.74 1.54 -0.36
N THR A 127 -7.40 1.48 0.79
CA THR A 127 -8.26 0.33 1.14
C THR A 127 -9.59 0.31 0.40
N GLN A 128 -10.02 1.46 -0.14
CA GLN A 128 -11.30 1.61 -0.85
C GLN A 128 -11.08 2.24 -2.22
N PRO A 129 -10.57 1.48 -3.20
CA PRO A 129 -10.36 2.00 -4.55
C PRO A 129 -11.69 2.39 -5.21
N LEU A 130 -11.62 3.36 -6.13
CA LEU A 130 -12.81 3.96 -6.75
C LEU A 130 -13.74 2.94 -7.40
N TRP A 131 -13.20 1.85 -7.98
CA TRP A 131 -14.03 0.82 -8.65
C TRP A 131 -14.92 0.01 -7.71
N ILE A 132 -14.77 0.10 -6.38
CA ILE A 132 -15.65 -0.56 -5.41
C ILE A 132 -16.94 0.24 -5.23
N LYS A 133 -16.88 1.56 -5.34
CA LYS A 133 -18.03 2.45 -5.23
C LYS A 133 -19.04 2.16 -6.35
N HIS A 134 -20.32 2.42 -6.07
CA HIS A 134 -21.31 2.37 -7.13
C HIS A 134 -21.09 3.53 -8.13
N PRO A 135 -21.21 3.31 -9.45
CA PRO A 135 -20.98 4.36 -10.46
C PRO A 135 -21.76 5.66 -10.21
N ASN A 136 -22.97 5.57 -9.68
CA ASN A 136 -23.82 6.73 -9.40
C ASN A 136 -23.33 7.58 -8.19
N GLU A 137 -22.41 7.06 -7.41
CA GLU A 137 -21.83 7.73 -6.23
C GLU A 137 -20.49 8.40 -6.56
N CYS A 138 -19.99 8.19 -7.79
CA CYS A 138 -18.70 8.70 -8.22
C CYS A 138 -18.87 9.99 -9.03
N THR A 139 -18.04 10.99 -8.72
CA THR A 139 -17.97 12.24 -9.47
C THR A 139 -16.96 12.15 -10.62
N ARG A 140 -17.06 13.08 -11.58
CA ARG A 140 -16.09 13.18 -12.67
C ARG A 140 -14.67 13.43 -12.15
N GLU A 141 -14.56 14.27 -11.14
CA GLU A 141 -13.31 14.66 -10.51
C GLU A 141 -12.62 13.46 -9.90
N GLU A 142 -13.35 12.58 -9.18
CA GLU A 142 -12.82 11.34 -8.61
C GLU A 142 -12.29 10.40 -9.69
N TYR A 143 -12.98 10.26 -10.84
CA TYR A 143 -12.49 9.44 -11.96
C TYR A 143 -11.19 10.00 -12.56
N LEU A 144 -11.08 11.30 -12.71
CA LEU A 144 -9.88 11.94 -13.27
C LEU A 144 -8.69 11.84 -12.30
N GLU A 145 -8.94 12.03 -11.01
CA GLU A 145 -7.92 11.90 -9.97
C GLU A 145 -7.41 10.46 -9.89
N PHE A 146 -8.33 9.49 -9.88
CA PHE A 146 -8.00 8.07 -9.87
C PHE A 146 -7.19 7.66 -11.11
N TYR A 147 -7.56 8.15 -12.30
CA TYR A 147 -6.81 7.92 -13.53
C TYR A 147 -5.37 8.42 -13.44
N ARG A 148 -5.18 9.66 -13.00
CA ARG A 148 -3.84 10.25 -12.82
C ARG A 148 -3.00 9.47 -11.81
N LYS A 149 -3.62 9.03 -10.73
CA LYS A 149 -2.96 8.27 -9.66
C LYS A 149 -2.48 6.89 -10.14
N VAL A 150 -3.31 6.18 -10.90
CA VAL A 150 -3.03 4.78 -11.31
C VAL A 150 -2.12 4.70 -12.53
N PHE A 151 -2.32 5.59 -13.50
CA PHE A 151 -1.60 5.54 -14.78
C PHE A 151 -0.50 6.60 -14.89
N HIS A 152 -0.40 7.52 -13.93
CA HIS A 152 0.56 8.63 -13.95
C HIS A 152 0.47 9.49 -15.21
N ASP A 153 -0.70 9.49 -15.86
CA ASP A 153 -1.00 10.30 -17.04
C ASP A 153 -1.81 11.52 -16.62
N TYR A 154 -1.30 12.71 -16.95
CA TYR A 154 -1.94 13.98 -16.62
C TYR A 154 -2.89 14.48 -17.72
N LYS A 155 -2.92 13.82 -18.89
CA LYS A 155 -3.89 14.10 -19.92
C LYS A 155 -5.26 13.57 -19.48
N GLU A 156 -6.32 14.28 -19.79
CA GLU A 156 -7.66 13.76 -19.52
C GLU A 156 -7.99 12.63 -20.51
N PRO A 157 -8.53 11.49 -20.04
CA PRO A 157 -9.02 10.44 -20.91
C PRO A 157 -10.20 10.95 -21.76
N LEU A 158 -10.44 10.31 -22.90
CA LEU A 158 -11.59 10.63 -23.76
C LEU A 158 -12.91 10.34 -23.05
N PHE A 159 -12.99 9.17 -22.44
CA PHE A 159 -14.09 8.69 -21.61
C PHE A 159 -13.64 7.50 -20.79
N TRP A 160 -14.52 7.01 -19.92
CA TRP A 160 -14.32 5.80 -19.14
C TRP A 160 -15.62 5.01 -19.03
N ILE A 161 -15.47 3.72 -18.73
CA ILE A 161 -16.57 2.81 -18.44
C ILE A 161 -16.35 2.23 -17.06
N HIS A 162 -17.25 2.47 -16.13
CA HIS A 162 -17.22 1.86 -14.80
C HIS A 162 -18.00 0.55 -14.85
N LEU A 163 -17.28 -0.56 -14.71
CA LEU A 163 -17.84 -1.92 -14.74
C LEU A 163 -18.26 -2.32 -13.34
N ASN A 164 -19.49 -2.81 -13.23
CA ASN A 164 -20.02 -3.44 -12.03
C ASN A 164 -20.93 -4.58 -12.48
N MET A 165 -20.34 -5.75 -12.74
CA MET A 165 -21.01 -6.92 -13.28
C MET A 165 -21.01 -8.03 -12.25
N ASP A 166 -22.18 -8.57 -11.95
CA ASP A 166 -22.33 -9.69 -11.03
C ASP A 166 -22.42 -11.05 -11.76
N TYR A 167 -22.72 -11.04 -13.05
CA TYR A 167 -22.87 -12.25 -13.87
C TYR A 167 -22.32 -12.02 -15.31
N PRO A 168 -21.64 -13.02 -15.93
CA PRO A 168 -21.34 -14.35 -15.43
C PRO A 168 -20.16 -14.40 -14.46
N PHE A 169 -19.39 -13.32 -14.38
CA PHE A 169 -18.25 -13.16 -13.48
C PHE A 169 -18.50 -11.93 -12.60
N ASN A 170 -18.26 -12.07 -11.30
CA ASN A 170 -18.26 -10.92 -10.40
C ASN A 170 -17.02 -10.07 -10.73
N MET A 171 -17.23 -9.04 -11.56
CA MET A 171 -16.16 -8.16 -12.05
C MET A 171 -16.51 -6.70 -11.75
N LYS A 172 -15.58 -6.03 -11.08
CA LYS A 172 -15.62 -4.58 -10.83
C LYS A 172 -14.37 -3.93 -11.38
N GLY A 173 -14.51 -2.77 -11.98
CA GLY A 173 -13.34 -2.09 -12.56
C GLY A 173 -13.71 -0.83 -13.30
N ILE A 174 -12.70 -0.10 -13.73
CA ILE A 174 -12.86 1.10 -14.55
C ILE A 174 -11.95 0.95 -15.78
N LEU A 175 -12.54 1.00 -16.96
CA LEU A 175 -11.82 1.06 -18.22
C LEU A 175 -11.69 2.51 -18.64
N TYR A 176 -10.46 3.00 -18.78
CA TYR A 176 -10.17 4.33 -19.30
C TYR A 176 -9.71 4.25 -20.73
N PHE A 177 -10.16 5.19 -21.54
CA PHE A 177 -9.76 5.35 -22.92
C PHE A 177 -8.92 6.64 -23.05
N PRO A 178 -7.59 6.54 -23.08
CA PRO A 178 -6.70 7.70 -23.11
C PRO A 178 -6.76 8.42 -24.46
N LYS A 179 -6.37 9.68 -24.48
CA LYS A 179 -6.06 10.40 -25.72
C LYS A 179 -4.70 9.98 -26.23
N ILE A 180 -4.66 9.13 -27.22
CA ILE A 180 -3.43 8.65 -27.85
C ILE A 180 -2.95 9.65 -28.88
N ASN A 181 -1.67 9.98 -28.85
CA ASN A 181 -1.02 10.69 -29.94
C ASN A 181 -0.36 9.67 -30.88
N MET A 182 -1.02 9.35 -32.00
CA MET A 182 -0.61 8.29 -32.93
C MET A 182 0.81 8.45 -33.50
N GLU A 183 1.44 9.60 -33.34
CA GLU A 183 2.79 9.82 -33.85
C GLU A 183 3.89 9.26 -32.95
N TYR A 184 3.61 9.06 -31.65
CA TYR A 184 4.65 8.75 -30.66
C TYR A 184 4.27 7.70 -29.61
N GLU A 185 3.02 7.25 -29.54
CA GLU A 185 2.52 6.37 -28.49
C GLU A 185 2.09 5.01 -29.06
N SER A 186 2.40 3.94 -28.34
CA SER A 186 1.93 2.58 -28.69
C SER A 186 0.41 2.48 -28.52
N ILE A 187 -0.23 1.78 -29.45
CA ILE A 187 -1.69 1.57 -29.45
C ILE A 187 -2.07 0.44 -28.48
N GLU A 188 -1.10 -0.29 -27.92
CA GLU A 188 -1.40 -1.40 -27.01
C GLU A 188 -1.93 -0.88 -25.67
N GLY A 189 -3.18 -1.22 -25.38
CA GLY A 189 -3.80 -0.95 -24.08
C GLY A 189 -3.20 -1.81 -22.99
N THR A 190 -3.05 -1.25 -21.80
CA THR A 190 -2.58 -1.98 -20.60
C THR A 190 -3.76 -2.20 -19.67
N ILE A 191 -3.98 -3.46 -19.25
CA ILE A 191 -5.01 -3.82 -18.28
C ILE A 191 -4.35 -4.29 -17.00
N LYS A 192 -4.59 -3.56 -15.92
CA LYS A 192 -4.16 -3.96 -14.58
C LYS A 192 -5.23 -4.83 -13.96
N LEU A 193 -4.91 -6.10 -13.71
CA LEU A 193 -5.82 -7.04 -13.07
C LEU A 193 -5.50 -7.18 -11.58
N TYR A 194 -6.54 -7.15 -10.77
CA TYR A 194 -6.48 -7.35 -9.33
C TYR A 194 -7.42 -8.50 -8.94
N ASN A 195 -6.96 -9.38 -8.05
CA ASN A 195 -7.77 -10.40 -7.41
C ASN A 195 -7.80 -10.12 -5.90
N ASN A 196 -8.99 -9.95 -5.33
CA ASN A 196 -9.16 -9.51 -3.93
C ASN A 196 -8.31 -8.27 -3.61
N GLN A 197 -8.27 -7.30 -4.54
CA GLN A 197 -7.52 -6.04 -4.45
C GLN A 197 -5.98 -6.19 -4.43
N VAL A 198 -5.46 -7.39 -4.69
CA VAL A 198 -4.02 -7.64 -4.89
C VAL A 198 -3.73 -7.64 -6.39
N PHE A 199 -2.70 -6.92 -6.81
CA PHE A 199 -2.26 -6.88 -8.20
C PHE A 199 -1.77 -8.26 -8.67
N ILE A 200 -2.25 -8.69 -9.81
CA ILE A 200 -1.87 -9.96 -10.44
C ILE A 200 -0.94 -9.72 -11.61
N ASP A 201 -1.41 -8.95 -12.60
CA ASP A 201 -0.66 -8.69 -13.83
C ASP A 201 -1.22 -7.46 -14.56
N ASP A 202 -0.43 -6.89 -15.48
CA ASP A 202 -0.80 -5.75 -16.31
C ASP A 202 -0.82 -6.06 -17.82
N ASN A 203 -0.72 -7.33 -18.19
CA ASN A 203 -0.66 -7.75 -19.60
C ASN A 203 -1.55 -8.97 -19.93
N ILE A 204 -2.71 -9.08 -19.29
CA ILE A 204 -3.63 -10.20 -19.50
C ILE A 204 -4.58 -9.88 -20.65
N LYS A 205 -4.35 -10.51 -21.80
CA LYS A 205 -5.18 -10.33 -23.01
C LYS A 205 -6.50 -11.11 -22.99
N GLU A 206 -6.61 -12.11 -22.11
CA GLU A 206 -7.74 -13.03 -22.05
C GLU A 206 -8.96 -12.44 -21.33
N VAL A 207 -8.79 -11.38 -20.52
CA VAL A 207 -9.85 -10.82 -19.68
C VAL A 207 -10.78 -9.91 -20.49
N ILE A 208 -10.26 -9.22 -21.51
CA ILE A 208 -11.04 -8.31 -22.35
C ILE A 208 -10.76 -8.63 -23.81
N PRO A 209 -11.81 -8.66 -24.67
CA PRO A 209 -11.65 -8.87 -26.09
C PRO A 209 -10.66 -7.87 -26.71
N GLU A 210 -9.79 -8.36 -27.61
CA GLU A 210 -8.73 -7.55 -28.23
C GLU A 210 -9.24 -6.26 -28.89
N PHE A 211 -10.47 -6.27 -29.42
CA PHE A 211 -11.05 -5.09 -30.08
C PHE A 211 -11.37 -3.92 -29.12
N LEU A 212 -11.34 -4.17 -27.79
CA LEU A 212 -11.47 -3.11 -26.77
C LEU A 212 -10.12 -2.59 -26.28
N LEU A 213 -9.02 -3.21 -26.72
CA LEU A 213 -7.64 -2.79 -26.40
C LEU A 213 -7.06 -1.82 -27.45
N LEU A 214 -7.82 -1.51 -28.50
CA LEU A 214 -7.42 -0.63 -29.61
C LEU A 214 -7.75 0.82 -29.30
#